data_1541731cbe630b9bc88dfd669a96037c
#
_entry.id   1541731cbe630b9bc88dfd669a96037c
#
_cell.length_a   1.000
_cell.length_b   1.000
_cell.length_c   1.000
_cell.angle_alpha   90.00
_cell.angle_beta   90.00
_cell.angle_gamma   90.00
#
_symmetry.space_group_name_H-M   'P 1'
#
loop_
_entity.id
_entity.type
_entity.pdbx_description
1 polymer ?
#
loop_
_entity_poly.entity_id
_entity_poly.type
_entity_poly.pdbx_seq_one_letter_code
_entity_poly.pdbx_strand_id
1 'polypeptide(L)'
;MTVFLLLFFVCPVGALAASDVPIPGMDELTDALPEDAAPILSGVSPEELPKEGVWRSLLRSAWDKVRSSAADICRTGGIMLCVCVLVSLTDTLDLGSRAPPYIAFAAVAVIGTATISDFRSYISLGTETLQTLSDYSHVLLPVLSSAAAASGAVGSAAAKYAATAVCMDVLLSAARGVLVPCICGYAALSIADAAVGNEILKTAKKIVKTVCTSLLSAVCVAFTAWLSLTGVVTGTADALAARVMKTTVSAVLPLVGSILSDAASTLAAAAGTLRATIGVFGLLAVAAICLPPVLTLGVRFLIYKLTAAVCECVADKRFSELISNLGTAFALLLAINGAGAMMLFLSLYSLIQTVV
;
A
#
# COMPACT_ATOMS: atom_id res chain seq x y z
N MET A 1 4.04 4.68 -8.97
CA MET A 1 4.94 5.20 -7.92
C MET A 1 4.87 6.72 -7.81
N THR A 2 5.04 7.47 -8.88
CA THR A 2 4.87 8.95 -8.89
C THR A 2 3.46 9.40 -8.49
N VAL A 3 2.41 8.70 -8.91
CA VAL A 3 1.01 8.98 -8.52
C VAL A 3 0.77 8.73 -7.04
N PHE A 4 1.40 7.70 -6.45
CA PHE A 4 1.32 7.39 -5.02
C PHE A 4 1.94 8.51 -4.16
N LEU A 5 3.12 8.98 -4.54
CA LEU A 5 3.79 10.11 -3.89
C LEU A 5 3.02 11.44 -4.08
N LEU A 6 2.43 11.67 -5.26
CA LEU A 6 1.63 12.86 -5.56
C LEU A 6 0.28 12.86 -4.80
N LEU A 7 -0.41 11.71 -4.69
CA LEU A 7 -1.65 11.60 -3.91
C LEU A 7 -1.40 11.81 -2.42
N PHE A 8 -0.25 11.38 -1.91
CA PHE A 8 0.19 11.58 -0.54
C PHE A 8 0.48 13.06 -0.22
N PHE A 9 0.90 13.84 -1.23
CA PHE A 9 1.28 15.27 -1.08
C PHE A 9 0.13 16.25 -1.35
N VAL A 10 -0.93 15.82 -2.07
CA VAL A 10 -2.01 16.70 -2.55
C VAL A 10 -3.25 16.68 -1.62
N CYS A 11 -3.27 15.86 -0.56
CA CYS A 11 -4.40 15.90 0.37
C CYS A 11 -4.36 17.20 1.21
N PRO A 12 -5.18 18.23 0.91
CA PRO A 12 -5.29 19.40 1.78
C PRO A 12 -6.06 18.95 3.04
N VAL A 13 -5.33 18.63 4.09
CA VAL A 13 -5.91 18.47 5.42
C VAL A 13 -6.32 19.88 5.88
N GLY A 14 -7.54 20.28 5.51
CA GLY A 14 -8.15 21.50 6.01
C GLY A 14 -8.21 21.45 7.53
N ALA A 15 -7.68 22.48 8.18
CA ALA A 15 -7.69 22.62 9.63
C ALA A 15 -9.14 22.56 10.13
N LEU A 16 -9.52 21.45 10.77
CA LEU A 16 -10.76 21.33 11.53
C LEU A 16 -10.40 21.51 13.01
N ALA A 17 -11.00 22.51 13.62
CA ALA A 17 -10.93 22.73 15.05
C ALA A 17 -11.59 21.54 15.76
N ALA A 18 -10.80 20.78 16.50
CA ALA A 18 -11.28 19.66 17.29
C ALA A 18 -11.91 20.19 18.58
N SER A 19 -13.09 19.72 18.92
CA SER A 19 -13.73 19.91 20.21
C SER A 19 -13.31 18.76 21.15
N ASP A 20 -13.13 19.05 22.43
CA ASP A 20 -12.80 18.15 23.55
C ASP A 20 -13.88 17.06 23.84
N VAL A 21 -14.43 16.44 22.81
CA VAL A 21 -15.45 15.40 22.95
C VAL A 21 -14.77 14.04 22.86
N PRO A 22 -14.96 13.14 23.85
CA PRO A 22 -14.45 11.77 23.75
C PRO A 22 -15.06 11.10 22.51
N ILE A 23 -14.20 10.67 21.60
CA ILE A 23 -14.59 10.08 20.32
C ILE A 23 -14.93 8.61 20.56
N PRO A 24 -16.19 8.16 20.40
CA PRO A 24 -16.56 6.76 20.58
C PRO A 24 -15.79 5.89 19.58
N GLY A 25 -15.13 4.81 20.06
CA GLY A 25 -14.37 3.88 19.22
C GLY A 25 -12.92 4.31 18.96
N MET A 26 -12.44 5.43 19.52
CA MET A 26 -11.04 5.86 19.38
C MET A 26 -10.09 4.92 20.12
N ASP A 27 -10.51 4.40 21.27
CA ASP A 27 -9.75 3.42 22.06
C ASP A 27 -9.56 2.11 21.27
N GLU A 28 -10.62 1.63 20.62
CA GLU A 28 -10.57 0.43 19.76
C GLU A 28 -9.63 0.64 18.55
N LEU A 29 -9.61 1.86 18.00
CA LEU A 29 -8.75 2.21 16.87
C LEU A 29 -7.28 2.32 17.29
N THR A 30 -7.00 2.82 18.49
CA THR A 30 -5.63 2.90 19.03
C THR A 30 -5.11 1.53 19.44
N ASP A 31 -5.96 0.68 20.01
CA ASP A 31 -5.60 -0.69 20.39
C ASP A 31 -5.37 -1.61 19.17
N ALA A 32 -6.02 -1.32 18.05
CA ALA A 32 -5.83 -2.04 16.78
C ALA A 32 -4.56 -1.62 16.02
N LEU A 33 -3.84 -0.59 16.47
CA LEU A 33 -2.60 -0.17 15.83
C LEU A 33 -1.47 -1.18 16.11
N PRO A 34 -0.64 -1.49 15.08
CA PRO A 34 0.57 -2.29 15.28
C PRO A 34 1.52 -1.63 16.27
N GLU A 35 2.30 -2.42 17.02
CA GLU A 35 3.30 -1.94 17.98
C GLU A 35 4.28 -0.91 17.40
N ASP A 36 4.58 -1.01 16.10
CA ASP A 36 5.46 -0.09 15.38
C ASP A 36 4.80 1.30 15.10
N ALA A 37 3.47 1.36 14.98
CA ALA A 37 2.70 2.57 14.67
C ALA A 37 2.12 3.24 15.93
N ALA A 38 1.84 2.47 16.96
CA ALA A 38 1.27 2.92 18.22
C ALA A 38 2.05 4.08 18.88
N PRO A 39 3.40 4.04 19.05
CA PRO A 39 4.13 5.11 19.72
C PRO A 39 4.13 6.44 18.96
N ILE A 40 3.87 6.41 17.65
CA ILE A 40 3.84 7.62 16.82
C ILE A 40 2.48 8.33 16.92
N LEU A 41 1.41 7.55 17.09
CA LEU A 41 0.03 8.05 17.07
C LEU A 41 -0.59 8.16 18.48
N SER A 42 -0.14 7.38 19.46
CA SER A 42 -0.64 7.42 20.84
C SER A 42 -0.33 8.73 21.59
N GLY A 43 0.61 9.52 21.10
CA GLY A 43 0.94 10.85 21.64
C GLY A 43 0.28 12.02 20.90
N VAL A 44 -0.49 11.74 19.85
CA VAL A 44 -1.09 12.76 18.99
C VAL A 44 -2.54 12.98 19.43
N SER A 45 -2.78 14.08 20.15
CA SER A 45 -4.15 14.51 20.42
C SER A 45 -4.87 14.88 19.13
N PRO A 46 -6.21 14.72 19.05
CA PRO A 46 -7.00 15.09 17.87
C PRO A 46 -6.76 16.53 17.37
N GLU A 47 -6.34 17.41 18.27
CA GLU A 47 -6.01 18.81 17.97
C GLU A 47 -4.65 18.99 17.26
N GLU A 48 -3.77 17.96 17.34
CA GLU A 48 -2.42 17.99 16.75
C GLU A 48 -2.35 17.31 15.39
N LEU A 49 -3.41 16.63 14.94
CA LEU A 49 -3.47 15.85 13.71
C LEU A 49 -3.04 16.59 12.43
N PRO A 50 -3.23 17.92 12.24
CA PRO A 50 -2.76 18.59 11.03
C PRO A 50 -1.34 19.16 11.11
N LYS A 51 -0.59 18.98 12.20
CA LYS A 51 0.73 19.61 12.35
C LYS A 51 1.81 18.87 11.55
N GLU A 52 2.69 19.63 10.88
CA GLU A 52 3.85 19.11 10.13
C GLU A 52 4.76 18.19 10.97
N GLY A 53 4.69 18.25 12.28
CA GLY A 53 5.47 17.42 13.19
C GLY A 53 5.17 15.93 13.09
N VAL A 54 3.90 15.54 12.90
CA VAL A 54 3.48 14.13 12.80
C VAL A 54 4.02 13.47 11.53
N TRP A 55 3.96 14.19 10.40
CA TRP A 55 4.54 13.70 9.15
C TRP A 55 6.05 13.51 9.22
N ARG A 56 6.73 14.43 9.90
CA ARG A 56 8.19 14.32 10.11
C ARG A 56 8.56 13.14 11.02
N SER A 57 7.75 12.86 12.06
CA SER A 57 7.98 11.71 12.93
C SER A 57 7.75 10.40 12.20
N LEU A 58 6.67 10.29 11.40
CA LEU A 58 6.39 9.13 10.55
C LEU A 58 7.52 8.87 9.54
N LEU A 59 7.95 9.90 8.83
CA LEU A 59 9.05 9.78 7.87
C LEU A 59 10.37 9.41 8.54
N ARG A 60 10.66 9.97 9.73
CA ARG A 60 11.87 9.66 10.49
C ARG A 60 11.84 8.20 10.94
N SER A 61 10.76 7.74 11.55
CA SER A 61 10.60 6.35 11.99
C SER A 61 10.74 5.36 10.83
N ALA A 62 10.07 5.63 9.70
CA ALA A 62 10.19 4.81 8.51
C ALA A 62 11.61 4.82 7.93
N TRP A 63 12.29 5.98 7.94
CA TRP A 63 13.69 6.10 7.50
C TRP A 63 14.65 5.37 8.43
N ASP A 64 14.46 5.43 9.74
CA ASP A 64 15.29 4.71 10.71
C ASP A 64 15.17 3.18 10.52
N LYS A 65 13.97 2.69 10.19
CA LYS A 65 13.74 1.27 9.82
C LYS A 65 14.45 0.89 8.52
N VAL A 66 14.44 1.76 7.52
CA VAL A 66 15.22 1.57 6.27
C VAL A 66 16.71 1.60 6.56
N ARG A 67 17.17 2.53 7.39
CA ARG A 67 18.58 2.69 7.75
C ARG A 67 19.11 1.47 8.51
N SER A 68 18.32 0.87 9.40
CA SER A 68 18.70 -0.37 10.08
C SER A 68 18.90 -1.55 9.11
N SER A 69 18.14 -1.59 8.02
CA SER A 69 18.27 -2.60 6.96
C SER A 69 19.28 -2.23 5.88
N ALA A 70 19.81 -0.99 5.87
CA ALA A 70 20.68 -0.50 4.81
C ALA A 70 21.98 -1.30 4.69
N ALA A 71 22.55 -1.76 5.82
CA ALA A 71 23.76 -2.58 5.82
C ALA A 71 23.57 -3.90 5.06
N ASP A 72 22.45 -4.59 5.30
CA ASP A 72 22.12 -5.84 4.60
C ASP A 72 21.81 -5.61 3.12
N ILE A 73 21.14 -4.51 2.82
CA ILE A 73 20.83 -4.12 1.43
C ILE A 73 22.12 -3.86 0.64
N CYS A 74 23.04 -3.07 1.21
CA CYS A 74 24.33 -2.77 0.59
C CYS A 74 25.21 -4.03 0.49
N ARG A 75 25.18 -4.90 1.49
CA ARG A 75 25.91 -6.17 1.48
C ARG A 75 25.48 -7.05 0.31
N THR A 76 24.18 -7.23 0.10
CA THR A 76 23.66 -8.04 -1.01
C THR A 76 24.04 -7.45 -2.35
N GLY A 77 23.87 -6.12 -2.55
CA GLY A 77 24.32 -5.43 -3.75
C GLY A 77 25.83 -5.55 -3.99
N GLY A 78 26.63 -5.43 -2.93
CA GLY A 78 28.08 -5.61 -2.97
C GLY A 78 28.52 -7.02 -3.37
N ILE A 79 27.85 -8.06 -2.85
CA ILE A 79 28.11 -9.46 -3.25
C ILE A 79 27.83 -9.64 -4.76
N MET A 80 26.70 -9.12 -5.25
CA MET A 80 26.34 -9.21 -6.67
C MET A 80 27.36 -8.52 -7.56
N LEU A 81 27.78 -7.30 -7.20
CA LEU A 81 28.83 -6.56 -7.94
C LEU A 81 30.15 -7.31 -7.91
N CYS A 82 30.57 -7.82 -6.77
CA CYS A 82 31.79 -8.60 -6.64
C CYS A 82 31.80 -9.83 -7.55
N VAL A 83 30.68 -10.57 -7.58
CA VAL A 83 30.54 -11.74 -8.48
C VAL A 83 30.60 -11.31 -9.93
N CYS A 84 29.95 -10.21 -10.34
CA CYS A 84 29.98 -9.71 -11.70
C CYS A 84 31.40 -9.30 -12.11
N VAL A 85 32.14 -8.62 -11.24
CA VAL A 85 33.54 -8.21 -11.49
C VAL A 85 34.45 -9.43 -11.60
N LEU A 86 34.31 -10.43 -10.72
CA LEU A 86 35.10 -11.67 -10.78
C LEU A 86 34.88 -12.42 -12.09
N VAL A 87 33.65 -12.53 -12.55
CA VAL A 87 33.36 -13.20 -13.85
C VAL A 87 33.96 -12.39 -15.00
N SER A 88 33.81 -11.07 -15.00
CA SER A 88 34.39 -10.21 -16.04
C SER A 88 35.91 -10.29 -16.09
N LEU A 89 36.57 -10.43 -14.93
CA LEU A 89 38.02 -10.64 -14.88
C LEU A 89 38.45 -11.99 -15.52
N THR A 90 37.64 -13.03 -15.31
CA THR A 90 37.94 -14.33 -15.93
C THR A 90 37.79 -14.32 -17.46
N ASP A 91 36.85 -13.50 -17.98
CA ASP A 91 36.66 -13.32 -19.42
C ASP A 91 37.80 -12.48 -20.05
N THR A 92 38.39 -11.51 -19.32
CA THR A 92 39.47 -10.65 -19.81
C THR A 92 40.86 -11.29 -19.74
N LEU A 93 41.06 -12.23 -18.82
CA LEU A 93 42.35 -12.90 -18.63
C LEU A 93 42.70 -13.94 -19.73
N ASP A 94 41.89 -14.06 -20.76
CA ASP A 94 42.10 -14.86 -22.01
C ASP A 94 42.80 -16.20 -21.77
N LEU A 95 42.26 -17.03 -20.89
CA LEU A 95 42.76 -18.36 -20.56
C LEU A 95 42.48 -19.39 -21.70
N GLY A 96 42.58 -18.92 -22.97
CA GLY A 96 42.66 -19.78 -24.16
C GLY A 96 41.34 -20.31 -24.72
N SER A 97 40.20 -19.97 -24.16
CA SER A 97 38.86 -20.17 -24.71
C SER A 97 37.83 -19.55 -23.78
N ARG A 98 36.69 -19.07 -24.33
CA ARG A 98 35.54 -18.49 -23.58
C ARG A 98 35.43 -19.09 -22.20
N ALA A 99 35.26 -18.25 -21.15
CA ALA A 99 35.12 -18.71 -19.76
C ALA A 99 34.24 -19.96 -19.70
N PRO A 100 34.72 -21.03 -19.07
CA PRO A 100 33.99 -22.30 -19.10
C PRO A 100 32.59 -22.13 -18.56
N PRO A 101 31.56 -22.72 -19.15
CA PRO A 101 30.15 -22.51 -18.79
C PRO A 101 29.85 -22.76 -17.30
N TYR A 102 30.67 -23.53 -16.62
CA TYR A 102 30.51 -23.77 -15.17
C TYR A 102 30.81 -22.52 -14.30
N ILE A 103 31.64 -21.58 -14.74
CA ILE A 103 31.90 -20.32 -14.01
C ILE A 103 30.65 -19.46 -14.06
N ALA A 104 30.02 -19.34 -15.22
CA ALA A 104 28.75 -18.61 -15.34
C ALA A 104 27.64 -19.26 -14.48
N PHE A 105 27.58 -20.59 -14.48
CA PHE A 105 26.65 -21.32 -13.60
C PHE A 105 26.91 -21.06 -12.12
N ALA A 106 28.17 -21.10 -11.69
CA ALA A 106 28.54 -20.81 -10.31
C ALA A 106 28.15 -19.37 -9.90
N ALA A 107 28.41 -18.40 -10.77
CA ALA A 107 28.03 -17.00 -10.53
C ALA A 107 26.50 -16.82 -10.39
N VAL A 108 25.72 -17.40 -11.30
CA VAL A 108 24.25 -17.41 -11.22
C VAL A 108 23.77 -18.08 -9.92
N ALA A 109 24.38 -19.18 -9.50
CA ALA A 109 24.04 -19.85 -8.25
C ALA A 109 24.33 -18.99 -7.02
N VAL A 110 25.46 -18.29 -6.98
CA VAL A 110 25.81 -17.37 -5.87
C VAL A 110 24.83 -16.19 -5.81
N ILE A 111 24.54 -15.53 -6.93
CA ILE A 111 23.57 -14.44 -7.00
C ILE A 111 22.18 -14.96 -6.59
N GLY A 112 21.78 -16.13 -7.10
CA GLY A 112 20.49 -16.74 -6.78
C GLY A 112 20.32 -17.07 -5.29
N THR A 113 21.31 -17.72 -4.68
CA THR A 113 21.25 -18.08 -3.26
C THR A 113 21.25 -16.87 -2.33
N ALA A 114 22.06 -15.85 -2.62
CA ALA A 114 22.06 -14.59 -1.88
C ALA A 114 20.68 -13.90 -1.96
N THR A 115 20.05 -13.92 -3.12
CA THR A 115 18.73 -13.30 -3.31
C THR A 115 17.60 -14.09 -2.67
N ILE A 116 17.60 -15.43 -2.72
CA ILE A 116 16.51 -16.26 -2.17
C ILE A 116 16.37 -16.09 -0.67
N SER A 117 17.49 -15.97 0.06
CA SER A 117 17.46 -15.74 1.51
C SER A 117 16.75 -14.42 1.85
N ASP A 118 17.15 -13.34 1.18
CA ASP A 118 16.53 -12.05 1.32
C ASP A 118 15.05 -12.06 0.91
N PHE A 119 14.76 -12.71 -0.21
CA PHE A 119 13.42 -12.69 -0.82
C PHE A 119 12.34 -13.26 0.08
N ARG A 120 12.65 -14.33 0.84
CA ARG A 120 11.71 -14.89 1.82
C ARG A 120 11.32 -13.90 2.89
N SER A 121 12.28 -13.16 3.45
CA SER A 121 12.03 -12.16 4.48
C SER A 121 11.12 -11.03 3.97
N TYR A 122 11.34 -10.59 2.72
CA TYR A 122 10.52 -9.51 2.13
C TYR A 122 9.14 -9.96 1.67
N ILE A 123 8.97 -11.23 1.31
CA ILE A 123 7.63 -11.80 1.09
C ILE A 123 6.84 -11.81 2.41
N SER A 124 7.46 -12.26 3.50
CA SER A 124 6.83 -12.23 4.83
C SER A 124 6.43 -10.81 5.20
N LEU A 125 7.37 -9.86 5.11
CA LEU A 125 7.10 -8.44 5.35
C LEU A 125 5.91 -7.92 4.52
N GLY A 126 5.88 -8.21 3.22
CA GLY A 126 4.80 -7.76 2.35
C GLY A 126 3.45 -8.40 2.67
N THR A 127 3.41 -9.69 2.97
CA THR A 127 2.17 -10.39 3.32
C THR A 127 1.66 -10.02 4.72
N GLU A 128 2.55 -9.80 5.68
CA GLU A 128 2.21 -9.31 7.02
C GLU A 128 1.65 -7.89 6.96
N THR A 129 2.25 -7.01 6.16
CA THR A 129 1.74 -5.65 5.96
C THR A 129 0.32 -5.66 5.39
N LEU A 130 0.05 -6.49 4.39
CA LEU A 130 -1.31 -6.63 3.83
C LEU A 130 -2.30 -7.18 4.86
N GLN A 131 -1.88 -8.13 5.68
CA GLN A 131 -2.72 -8.67 6.75
C GLN A 131 -3.04 -7.57 7.77
N THR A 132 -2.02 -6.86 8.24
CA THR A 132 -2.18 -5.75 9.18
C THR A 132 -3.12 -4.66 8.64
N LEU A 133 -3.00 -4.34 7.34
CA LEU A 133 -3.91 -3.40 6.67
C LEU A 133 -5.35 -3.93 6.62
N SER A 134 -5.53 -5.21 6.32
CA SER A 134 -6.85 -5.85 6.32
C SER A 134 -7.45 -5.83 7.72
N ASP A 135 -6.70 -6.28 8.72
CA ASP A 135 -7.15 -6.33 10.12
C ASP A 135 -7.51 -4.93 10.64
N TYR A 136 -6.67 -3.93 10.38
CA TYR A 136 -6.94 -2.53 10.72
C TYR A 136 -8.18 -2.00 10.00
N SER A 137 -8.39 -2.37 8.74
CA SER A 137 -9.55 -1.95 7.97
C SER A 137 -10.86 -2.49 8.56
N HIS A 138 -10.86 -3.69 9.11
CA HIS A 138 -12.04 -4.30 9.76
C HIS A 138 -12.45 -3.58 11.05
N VAL A 139 -11.54 -2.88 11.72
CA VAL A 139 -11.84 -2.06 12.90
C VAL A 139 -12.18 -0.63 12.48
N LEU A 140 -11.41 -0.02 11.60
CA LEU A 140 -11.56 1.37 11.20
C LEU A 140 -12.84 1.63 10.40
N LEU A 141 -13.15 0.78 9.42
CA LEU A 141 -14.26 1.03 8.51
C LEU A 141 -15.64 1.01 9.18
N PRO A 142 -15.97 0.09 10.11
CA PRO A 142 -17.23 0.15 10.86
C PRO A 142 -17.38 1.43 11.67
N VAL A 143 -16.32 1.86 12.37
CA VAL A 143 -16.33 3.08 13.18
C VAL A 143 -16.56 4.30 12.29
N LEU A 144 -15.84 4.40 11.17
CA LEU A 144 -15.98 5.52 10.23
C LEU A 144 -17.34 5.48 9.50
N SER A 145 -17.85 4.30 9.15
CA SER A 145 -19.15 4.16 8.49
C SER A 145 -20.31 4.51 9.42
N SER A 146 -20.22 4.21 10.72
CA SER A 146 -21.22 4.60 11.72
C SER A 146 -21.24 6.12 11.90
N ALA A 147 -20.10 6.77 11.95
CA ALA A 147 -19.99 8.21 12.02
C ALA A 147 -20.53 8.90 10.75
N ALA A 148 -20.26 8.31 9.57
CA ALA A 148 -20.82 8.78 8.31
C ALA A 148 -22.34 8.60 8.23
N ALA A 149 -22.88 7.48 8.73
CA ALA A 149 -24.31 7.24 8.81
C ALA A 149 -25.00 8.25 9.74
N ALA A 150 -24.41 8.54 10.90
CA ALA A 150 -24.90 9.54 11.83
C ALA A 150 -24.94 10.97 11.23
N SER A 151 -24.06 11.27 10.28
CA SER A 151 -24.08 12.52 9.51
C SER A 151 -25.10 12.56 8.35
N GLY A 152 -25.92 11.51 8.18
CA GLY A 152 -26.97 11.43 7.15
C GLY A 152 -26.62 10.62 5.90
N ALA A 153 -25.39 10.10 5.77
CA ALA A 153 -24.93 9.35 4.60
C ALA A 153 -25.03 7.81 4.79
N VAL A 154 -26.19 7.32 5.23
CA VAL A 154 -26.39 5.91 5.63
C VAL A 154 -26.13 4.93 4.48
N GLY A 155 -26.74 5.16 3.32
CA GLY A 155 -26.64 4.24 2.18
C GLY A 155 -25.25 4.24 1.54
N SER A 156 -24.68 5.40 1.34
CA SER A 156 -23.34 5.55 0.76
C SER A 156 -22.24 5.00 1.69
N ALA A 157 -22.36 5.21 3.00
CA ALA A 157 -21.40 4.71 3.97
C ALA A 157 -21.39 3.16 3.98
N ALA A 158 -22.56 2.53 4.10
CA ALA A 158 -22.69 1.07 4.11
C ALA A 158 -22.15 0.43 2.83
N ALA A 159 -22.47 1.00 1.65
CA ALA A 159 -22.00 0.48 0.38
C ALA A 159 -20.49 0.61 0.20
N LYS A 160 -19.90 1.74 0.60
CA LYS A 160 -18.45 1.95 0.55
C LYS A 160 -17.69 1.05 1.51
N TYR A 161 -18.23 0.86 2.73
CA TYR A 161 -17.69 -0.10 3.69
C TYR A 161 -17.66 -1.51 3.08
N ALA A 162 -18.79 -2.01 2.60
CA ALA A 162 -18.88 -3.35 2.01
C ALA A 162 -17.91 -3.51 0.82
N ALA A 163 -17.85 -2.52 -0.06
CA ALA A 163 -16.91 -2.52 -1.19
C ALA A 163 -15.46 -2.65 -0.74
N THR A 164 -15.06 -1.84 0.24
CA THR A 164 -13.68 -1.83 0.70
C THR A 164 -13.31 -3.12 1.40
N ALA A 165 -14.17 -3.62 2.29
CA ALA A 165 -13.94 -4.89 2.98
C ALA A 165 -13.78 -6.05 1.99
N VAL A 166 -14.73 -6.22 1.07
CA VAL A 166 -14.66 -7.28 0.06
C VAL A 166 -13.43 -7.14 -0.85
N CYS A 167 -13.10 -5.93 -1.30
CA CYS A 167 -11.92 -5.73 -2.17
C CYS A 167 -10.61 -5.96 -1.43
N MET A 168 -10.51 -5.62 -0.14
CA MET A 168 -9.33 -5.93 0.69
C MET A 168 -9.17 -7.43 0.88
N ASP A 169 -10.23 -8.15 1.19
CA ASP A 169 -10.21 -9.61 1.32
C ASP A 169 -9.84 -10.30 0.00
N VAL A 170 -10.38 -9.82 -1.12
CA VAL A 170 -10.04 -10.32 -2.46
C VAL A 170 -8.56 -10.05 -2.77
N LEU A 171 -8.06 -8.85 -2.48
CA LEU A 171 -6.65 -8.51 -2.69
C LEU A 171 -5.73 -9.40 -1.85
N LEU A 172 -6.05 -9.58 -0.56
CA LEU A 172 -5.27 -10.40 0.36
C LEU A 172 -5.27 -11.88 -0.07
N SER A 173 -6.44 -12.40 -0.46
CA SER A 173 -6.59 -13.77 -0.98
C SER A 173 -5.82 -13.96 -2.30
N ALA A 174 -5.93 -13.01 -3.24
CA ALA A 174 -5.19 -13.03 -4.50
C ALA A 174 -3.68 -12.90 -4.27
N ALA A 175 -3.27 -12.05 -3.32
CA ALA A 175 -1.85 -11.87 -2.97
C ALA A 175 -1.24 -13.19 -2.48
N ARG A 176 -1.89 -13.85 -1.50
CA ARG A 176 -1.39 -15.12 -0.92
C ARG A 176 -1.53 -16.29 -1.87
N GLY A 177 -2.69 -16.43 -2.54
CA GLY A 177 -3.02 -17.59 -3.37
C GLY A 177 -2.36 -17.59 -4.73
N VAL A 178 -2.15 -16.44 -5.35
CA VAL A 178 -1.69 -16.34 -6.75
C VAL A 178 -0.47 -15.42 -6.89
N LEU A 179 -0.52 -14.18 -6.41
CA LEU A 179 0.52 -13.20 -6.72
C LEU A 179 1.87 -13.58 -6.11
N VAL A 180 1.91 -13.95 -4.83
CA VAL A 180 3.16 -14.34 -4.15
C VAL A 180 3.76 -15.59 -4.78
N PRO A 181 3.03 -16.70 -5.01
CA PRO A 181 3.57 -17.85 -5.75
C PRO A 181 4.06 -17.51 -7.16
N CYS A 182 3.34 -16.66 -7.88
CA CYS A 182 3.77 -16.19 -9.20
C CYS A 182 5.05 -15.36 -9.15
N ILE A 183 5.22 -14.50 -8.14
CA ILE A 183 6.45 -13.72 -7.97
C ILE A 183 7.64 -14.63 -7.63
N CYS A 184 7.43 -15.63 -6.77
CA CYS A 184 8.44 -16.66 -6.52
C CYS A 184 8.82 -17.43 -7.80
N GLY A 185 7.82 -17.81 -8.59
CA GLY A 185 8.01 -18.46 -9.88
C GLY A 185 8.77 -17.55 -10.86
N TYR A 186 8.45 -16.25 -10.91
CA TYR A 186 9.16 -15.28 -11.72
C TYR A 186 10.63 -15.14 -11.33
N ALA A 187 10.94 -15.10 -10.03
CA ALA A 187 12.31 -15.05 -9.54
C ALA A 187 13.08 -16.34 -9.90
N ALA A 188 12.46 -17.51 -9.68
CA ALA A 188 13.06 -18.81 -10.04
C ALA A 188 13.30 -18.94 -11.57
N LEU A 189 12.33 -18.54 -12.39
CA LEU A 189 12.48 -18.52 -13.85
C LEU A 189 13.56 -17.54 -14.30
N SER A 190 13.77 -16.43 -13.58
CA SER A 190 14.82 -15.47 -13.90
C SER A 190 16.21 -16.04 -13.62
N ILE A 191 16.36 -16.79 -12.54
CA ILE A 191 17.61 -17.51 -12.21
C ILE A 191 17.87 -18.62 -13.24
N ALA A 192 16.85 -19.42 -13.58
CA ALA A 192 16.97 -20.50 -14.56
C ALA A 192 17.29 -19.97 -15.97
N ASP A 193 16.67 -18.85 -16.39
CA ASP A 193 16.95 -18.20 -17.67
C ASP A 193 18.41 -17.71 -17.74
N ALA A 194 18.92 -17.11 -16.67
CA ALA A 194 20.31 -16.68 -16.60
C ALA A 194 21.29 -17.86 -16.65
N ALA A 195 20.92 -19.01 -16.09
CA ALA A 195 21.74 -20.23 -16.12
C ALA A 195 21.77 -20.86 -17.52
N VAL A 196 20.60 -21.04 -18.14
CA VAL A 196 20.44 -21.89 -19.37
C VAL A 196 20.36 -21.02 -20.63
N GLY A 197 19.82 -19.82 -20.58
CA GLY A 197 19.67 -18.91 -21.71
C GLY A 197 18.65 -19.38 -22.76
N ASN A 198 17.51 -19.98 -22.34
CA ASN A 198 16.49 -20.53 -23.22
C ASN A 198 15.35 -19.55 -23.50
N GLU A 199 14.96 -19.38 -24.77
CA GLU A 199 13.84 -18.51 -25.19
C GLU A 199 12.50 -18.90 -24.57
N ILE A 200 12.30 -20.20 -24.24
CA ILE A 200 11.10 -20.66 -23.54
C ILE A 200 11.00 -20.05 -22.15
N LEU A 201 12.12 -20.00 -21.42
CA LEU A 201 12.18 -19.40 -20.07
C LEU A 201 11.94 -17.90 -20.10
N LYS A 202 12.43 -17.19 -21.11
CA LYS A 202 12.16 -15.77 -21.33
C LYS A 202 10.66 -15.52 -21.56
N THR A 203 10.03 -16.34 -22.37
CA THR A 203 8.59 -16.25 -22.65
C THR A 203 7.76 -16.56 -21.41
N ALA A 204 8.09 -17.65 -20.69
CA ALA A 204 7.41 -18.00 -19.45
C ALA A 204 7.49 -16.88 -18.39
N LYS A 205 8.68 -16.31 -18.20
CA LYS A 205 8.92 -15.16 -17.30
C LYS A 205 8.05 -13.95 -17.68
N LYS A 206 7.95 -13.63 -18.97
CA LYS A 206 7.11 -12.53 -19.46
C LYS A 206 5.62 -12.79 -19.19
N ILE A 207 5.15 -14.01 -19.40
CA ILE A 207 3.76 -14.41 -19.12
C ILE A 207 3.45 -14.24 -17.63
N VAL A 208 4.28 -14.80 -16.75
CA VAL A 208 4.09 -14.71 -15.29
C VAL A 208 4.03 -13.24 -14.84
N LYS A 209 4.97 -12.40 -15.31
CA LYS A 209 4.95 -10.96 -15.01
C LYS A 209 3.65 -10.30 -15.49
N THR A 210 3.19 -10.62 -16.72
CA THR A 210 1.96 -10.05 -17.27
C THR A 210 0.74 -10.49 -16.46
N VAL A 211 0.66 -11.77 -16.08
CA VAL A 211 -0.43 -12.27 -15.22
C VAL A 211 -0.48 -11.52 -13.88
N CYS A 212 0.66 -11.38 -13.20
CA CYS A 212 0.72 -10.64 -11.93
C CYS A 212 0.25 -9.20 -12.08
N THR A 213 0.76 -8.49 -13.10
CA THR A 213 0.40 -7.07 -13.31
C THR A 213 -1.04 -6.90 -13.74
N SER A 214 -1.56 -7.79 -14.61
CA SER A 214 -2.96 -7.74 -15.06
C SER A 214 -3.93 -8.04 -13.94
N LEU A 215 -3.66 -9.05 -13.11
CA LEU A 215 -4.51 -9.39 -11.96
C LEU A 215 -4.56 -8.24 -10.97
N LEU A 216 -3.41 -7.68 -10.61
CA LEU A 216 -3.35 -6.54 -9.69
C LEU A 216 -4.08 -5.32 -10.25
N SER A 217 -3.86 -5.01 -11.53
CA SER A 217 -4.55 -3.91 -12.23
C SER A 217 -6.05 -4.13 -12.27
N ALA A 218 -6.53 -5.35 -12.56
CA ALA A 218 -7.95 -5.67 -12.60
C ALA A 218 -8.63 -5.44 -11.24
N VAL A 219 -8.00 -5.85 -10.14
CA VAL A 219 -8.53 -5.62 -8.78
C VAL A 219 -8.60 -4.12 -8.47
N CYS A 220 -7.54 -3.35 -8.78
CA CYS A 220 -7.52 -1.91 -8.56
C CYS A 220 -8.58 -1.17 -9.40
N VAL A 221 -8.74 -1.54 -10.68
CA VAL A 221 -9.74 -0.93 -11.57
C VAL A 221 -11.15 -1.27 -11.11
N ALA A 222 -11.42 -2.53 -10.76
CA ALA A 222 -12.73 -2.95 -10.25
C ALA A 222 -13.09 -2.18 -8.97
N PHE A 223 -12.15 -2.02 -8.03
CA PHE A 223 -12.35 -1.25 -6.82
C PHE A 223 -12.65 0.23 -7.10
N THR A 224 -11.85 0.86 -7.95
CA THR A 224 -12.03 2.28 -8.31
C THR A 224 -13.36 2.52 -9.01
N ALA A 225 -13.73 1.62 -9.94
CA ALA A 225 -15.02 1.66 -10.62
C ALA A 225 -16.18 1.52 -9.61
N TRP A 226 -16.08 0.58 -8.67
CA TRP A 226 -17.10 0.40 -7.64
C TRP A 226 -17.26 1.62 -6.75
N LEU A 227 -16.16 2.20 -6.27
CA LEU A 227 -16.21 3.44 -5.47
C LEU A 227 -16.86 4.59 -6.23
N SER A 228 -16.54 4.75 -7.52
CA SER A 228 -17.10 5.79 -8.37
C SER A 228 -18.61 5.60 -8.57
N LEU A 229 -19.05 4.38 -8.86
CA LEU A 229 -20.47 4.05 -9.01
C LEU A 229 -21.25 4.26 -7.71
N THR A 230 -20.71 3.80 -6.59
CA THR A 230 -21.33 3.94 -5.28
C THR A 230 -21.48 5.42 -4.89
N GLY A 231 -20.45 6.24 -5.14
CA GLY A 231 -20.52 7.67 -4.86
C GLY A 231 -21.59 8.42 -5.63
N VAL A 232 -21.81 8.06 -6.88
CA VAL A 232 -22.84 8.69 -7.74
C VAL A 232 -24.25 8.21 -7.40
N VAL A 233 -24.43 6.89 -7.24
CA VAL A 233 -25.77 6.31 -7.09
C VAL A 233 -26.33 6.52 -5.68
N THR A 234 -25.52 6.28 -4.65
CA THR A 234 -26.00 6.36 -3.27
C THR A 234 -25.97 7.77 -2.70
N GLY A 235 -25.05 8.62 -3.14
CA GLY A 235 -24.98 10.02 -2.70
C GLY A 235 -26.24 10.82 -3.10
N THR A 236 -26.78 10.58 -4.30
CA THR A 236 -28.05 11.21 -4.74
C THR A 236 -29.24 10.69 -3.94
N ALA A 237 -29.27 9.40 -3.59
CA ALA A 237 -30.34 8.81 -2.79
C ALA A 237 -30.32 9.33 -1.36
N ASP A 238 -29.16 9.42 -0.73
CA ASP A 238 -28.99 9.98 0.62
C ASP A 238 -29.39 11.46 0.67
N ALA A 239 -29.01 12.27 -0.32
CA ALA A 239 -29.40 13.66 -0.44
C ALA A 239 -30.92 13.86 -0.61
N LEU A 240 -31.56 12.99 -1.40
CA LEU A 240 -33.01 12.99 -1.56
C LEU A 240 -33.73 12.62 -0.26
N ALA A 241 -33.27 11.56 0.42
CA ALA A 241 -33.83 11.14 1.70
C ALA A 241 -33.76 12.24 2.77
N ALA A 242 -32.63 12.91 2.88
CA ALA A 242 -32.43 14.04 3.79
C ALA A 242 -33.38 15.21 3.48
N ARG A 243 -33.56 15.54 2.21
CA ARG A 243 -34.49 16.60 1.77
C ARG A 243 -35.95 16.23 2.06
N VAL A 244 -36.36 15.01 1.77
CA VAL A 244 -37.71 14.51 2.03
C VAL A 244 -38.00 14.52 3.54
N MET A 245 -37.05 14.06 4.37
CA MET A 245 -37.20 14.08 5.82
C MET A 245 -37.36 15.51 6.35
N LYS A 246 -36.55 16.46 5.89
CA LYS A 246 -36.63 17.87 6.28
C LYS A 246 -37.97 18.49 5.89
N THR A 247 -38.45 18.26 4.67
CA THR A 247 -39.73 18.80 4.21
C THR A 247 -40.91 18.17 4.90
N THR A 248 -40.90 16.88 5.19
CA THR A 248 -42.00 16.16 5.87
C THR A 248 -42.11 16.61 7.33
N VAL A 249 -41.01 16.71 8.07
CA VAL A 249 -40.99 17.16 9.46
C VAL A 249 -41.49 18.60 9.56
N SER A 250 -41.07 19.49 8.68
CA SER A 250 -41.49 20.89 8.65
C SER A 250 -42.98 21.06 8.28
N ALA A 251 -43.53 20.17 7.47
CA ALA A 251 -44.93 20.22 7.05
C ALA A 251 -45.91 19.68 8.10
N VAL A 252 -45.48 18.68 8.90
CA VAL A 252 -46.37 18.02 9.88
C VAL A 252 -46.44 18.80 11.22
N LEU A 253 -45.39 19.52 11.62
CA LEU A 253 -45.28 20.22 12.90
C LEU A 253 -44.71 21.63 12.73
N PRO A 254 -45.50 22.60 12.30
CA PRO A 254 -44.99 23.94 11.91
C PRO A 254 -44.36 24.75 13.03
N LEU A 255 -44.68 24.50 14.29
CA LEU A 255 -44.11 25.22 15.45
C LEU A 255 -42.95 24.47 16.14
N VAL A 256 -42.92 23.14 16.07
CA VAL A 256 -41.89 22.29 16.71
C VAL A 256 -40.89 21.75 15.65
N GLY A 257 -41.34 21.70 14.41
CA GLY A 257 -40.56 21.15 13.31
C GLY A 257 -39.27 21.95 13.01
N SER A 258 -39.27 23.26 13.20
CA SER A 258 -38.05 24.07 13.05
C SER A 258 -37.02 23.77 14.13
N ILE A 259 -37.42 23.68 15.41
CA ILE A 259 -36.53 23.38 16.54
C ILE A 259 -35.95 21.95 16.37
N LEU A 260 -36.79 21.00 15.97
CA LEU A 260 -36.33 19.63 15.73
C LEU A 260 -35.41 19.52 14.50
N SER A 261 -35.70 20.26 13.44
CA SER A 261 -34.86 20.35 12.26
C SER A 261 -33.48 20.99 12.57
N ASP A 262 -33.46 22.04 13.41
CA ASP A 262 -32.23 22.72 13.82
C ASP A 262 -31.39 21.82 14.76
N ALA A 263 -32.03 21.12 15.69
CA ALA A 263 -31.36 20.11 16.51
C ALA A 263 -30.77 18.95 15.66
N ALA A 264 -31.54 18.42 14.72
CA ALA A 264 -31.08 17.37 13.82
C ALA A 264 -29.91 17.85 12.93
N SER A 265 -29.96 19.08 12.41
CA SER A 265 -28.87 19.67 11.62
C SER A 265 -27.61 19.88 12.46
N THR A 266 -27.74 20.27 13.72
CA THR A 266 -26.61 20.44 14.65
C THR A 266 -25.96 19.08 14.97
N LEU A 267 -26.77 18.04 15.20
CA LEU A 267 -26.27 16.68 15.41
C LEU A 267 -25.57 16.12 14.17
N ALA A 268 -26.13 16.34 12.98
CA ALA A 268 -25.52 15.94 11.73
C ALA A 268 -24.18 16.66 11.46
N ALA A 269 -24.09 17.96 11.80
CA ALA A 269 -22.85 18.72 11.72
C ALA A 269 -21.79 18.19 12.69
N ALA A 270 -22.17 17.90 13.95
CA ALA A 270 -21.28 17.31 14.95
C ALA A 270 -20.78 15.92 14.52
N ALA A 271 -21.67 15.07 13.97
CA ALA A 271 -21.28 13.78 13.41
C ALA A 271 -20.35 13.92 12.17
N GLY A 272 -20.54 14.97 11.39
CA GLY A 272 -19.64 15.33 10.28
C GLY A 272 -18.22 15.67 10.73
N THR A 273 -18.08 16.46 11.81
CA THR A 273 -16.75 16.77 12.37
C THR A 273 -16.09 15.52 12.96
N LEU A 274 -16.85 14.71 13.71
CA LEU A 274 -16.38 13.45 14.26
C LEU A 274 -15.85 12.50 13.15
N ARG A 275 -16.62 12.36 12.08
CA ARG A 275 -16.22 11.57 10.91
C ARG A 275 -14.92 12.07 10.28
N ALA A 276 -14.76 13.38 10.13
CA ALA A 276 -13.55 13.98 9.59
C ALA A 276 -12.33 13.70 10.47
N THR A 277 -12.48 13.81 11.80
CA THR A 277 -11.39 13.52 12.75
C THR A 277 -10.98 12.05 12.73
N ILE A 278 -11.94 11.11 12.81
CA ILE A 278 -11.68 9.67 12.69
C ILE A 278 -11.05 9.33 11.34
N GLY A 279 -11.51 9.97 10.27
CA GLY A 279 -10.98 9.76 8.93
C GLY A 279 -9.52 10.21 8.78
N VAL A 280 -9.16 11.37 9.33
CA VAL A 280 -7.76 11.86 9.31
C VAL A 280 -6.87 10.96 10.16
N PHE A 281 -7.32 10.55 11.35
CA PHE A 281 -6.59 9.59 12.17
C PHE A 281 -6.37 8.26 11.43
N GLY A 282 -7.42 7.73 10.78
CA GLY A 282 -7.33 6.52 9.97
C GLY A 282 -6.36 6.64 8.80
N LEU A 283 -6.33 7.79 8.10
CA LEU A 283 -5.36 8.06 7.04
C LEU A 283 -3.92 8.05 7.56
N LEU A 284 -3.67 8.66 8.73
CA LEU A 284 -2.35 8.65 9.37
C LEU A 284 -1.94 7.26 9.83
N ALA A 285 -2.87 6.49 10.37
CA ALA A 285 -2.63 5.12 10.79
C ALA A 285 -2.28 4.21 9.59
N VAL A 286 -3.05 4.27 8.50
CA VAL A 286 -2.74 3.54 7.27
C VAL A 286 -1.37 3.96 6.72
N ALA A 287 -1.04 5.26 6.77
CA ALA A 287 0.27 5.75 6.40
C ALA A 287 1.38 5.17 7.28
N ALA A 288 1.19 5.15 8.59
CA ALA A 288 2.14 4.60 9.55
C ALA A 288 2.40 3.10 9.34
N ILE A 289 1.35 2.33 9.00
CA ILE A 289 1.46 0.90 8.70
C ILE A 289 2.19 0.66 7.37
N CYS A 290 1.87 1.44 6.33
CA CYS A 290 2.37 1.18 4.97
C CYS A 290 3.75 1.76 4.69
N LEU A 291 4.09 2.91 5.29
CA LEU A 291 5.28 3.68 4.92
C LEU A 291 6.59 2.90 5.13
N PRO A 292 6.83 2.23 6.28
CA PRO A 292 8.06 1.47 6.49
C PRO A 292 8.26 0.33 5.48
N PRO A 293 7.30 -0.59 5.24
CA PRO A 293 7.48 -1.67 4.27
C PRO A 293 7.58 -1.17 2.83
N VAL A 294 6.82 -0.14 2.46
CA VAL A 294 6.89 0.46 1.11
C VAL A 294 8.26 1.08 0.86
N LEU A 295 8.82 1.83 1.81
CA LEU A 295 10.16 2.39 1.69
C LEU A 295 11.22 1.29 1.64
N THR A 296 11.13 0.28 2.50
CA THR A 296 12.10 -0.83 2.54
C THR A 296 12.12 -1.62 1.24
N LEU A 297 10.94 -2.00 0.71
CA LEU A 297 10.81 -2.68 -0.58
C LEU A 297 11.25 -1.77 -1.75
N GLY A 298 10.94 -0.47 -1.66
CA GLY A 298 11.33 0.52 -2.66
C GLY A 298 12.84 0.71 -2.74
N VAL A 299 13.51 0.80 -1.61
CA VAL A 299 14.99 0.91 -1.56
C VAL A 299 15.63 -0.37 -2.07
N ARG A 300 15.10 -1.56 -1.71
CA ARG A 300 15.56 -2.83 -2.28
C ARG A 300 15.45 -2.84 -3.80
N PHE A 301 14.28 -2.54 -4.32
CA PHE A 301 14.07 -2.44 -5.77
C PHE A 301 15.11 -1.52 -6.43
N LEU A 302 15.32 -0.34 -5.84
CA LEU A 302 16.25 0.67 -6.38
C LEU A 302 17.70 0.16 -6.38
N ILE A 303 18.15 -0.46 -5.29
CA ILE A 303 19.51 -1.00 -5.19
C ILE A 303 19.73 -2.11 -6.23
N TYR A 304 18.77 -3.04 -6.41
CA TYR A 304 18.88 -4.07 -7.45
C TYR A 304 18.96 -3.46 -8.85
N LYS A 305 18.19 -2.40 -9.13
CA LYS A 305 18.24 -1.71 -10.44
C LYS A 305 19.55 -0.98 -10.64
N LEU A 306 20.06 -0.30 -9.61
CA LEU A 306 21.37 0.37 -9.66
C LEU A 306 22.50 -0.65 -9.84
N THR A 307 22.49 -1.75 -9.08
CA THR A 307 23.46 -2.82 -9.20
C THR A 307 23.43 -3.42 -10.61
N ALA A 308 22.26 -3.65 -11.18
CA ALA A 308 22.11 -4.14 -12.55
C ALA A 308 22.71 -3.16 -13.58
N ALA A 309 22.45 -1.87 -13.42
CA ALA A 309 23.01 -0.84 -14.31
C ALA A 309 24.55 -0.76 -14.24
N VAL A 310 25.13 -0.90 -13.04
CA VAL A 310 26.59 -0.96 -12.88
C VAL A 310 27.15 -2.26 -13.48
N CYS A 311 26.50 -3.38 -13.25
CA CYS A 311 26.91 -4.67 -13.85
C CYS A 311 26.86 -4.65 -15.38
N GLU A 312 25.94 -3.92 -15.98
CA GLU A 312 25.85 -3.80 -17.45
C GLU A 312 27.10 -3.13 -18.06
N CYS A 313 27.80 -2.29 -17.30
CA CYS A 313 29.03 -1.65 -17.73
C CYS A 313 30.27 -2.55 -17.62
N VAL A 314 30.22 -3.59 -16.78
CA VAL A 314 31.42 -4.37 -16.39
C VAL A 314 31.32 -5.85 -16.81
N ALA A 315 30.12 -6.43 -16.83
CA ALA A 315 29.91 -7.84 -17.03
C ALA A 315 28.94 -8.13 -18.17
N ASP A 316 28.83 -9.43 -18.53
CA ASP A 316 27.90 -9.89 -19.55
C ASP A 316 26.46 -9.47 -19.25
N LYS A 317 25.73 -9.07 -20.29
CA LYS A 317 24.32 -8.66 -20.26
C LYS A 317 23.42 -9.68 -19.54
N ARG A 318 23.76 -10.95 -19.54
CA ARG A 318 23.06 -12.02 -18.85
C ARG A 318 22.95 -11.79 -17.33
N PHE A 319 24.04 -11.34 -16.68
CA PHE A 319 24.06 -11.09 -15.24
C PHE A 319 23.30 -9.80 -14.88
N SER A 320 23.47 -8.74 -15.67
CA SER A 320 22.71 -7.51 -15.52
C SER A 320 21.21 -7.75 -15.65
N GLU A 321 20.79 -8.53 -16.67
CA GLU A 321 19.38 -8.90 -16.83
C GLU A 321 18.84 -9.74 -15.66
N LEU A 322 19.63 -10.68 -15.11
CA LEU A 322 19.26 -11.46 -13.93
C LEU A 322 18.97 -10.54 -12.74
N ILE A 323 19.94 -9.68 -12.38
CA ILE A 323 19.82 -8.76 -11.24
C ILE A 323 18.63 -7.80 -11.44
N SER A 324 18.46 -7.27 -12.66
CA SER A 324 17.33 -6.41 -13.01
C SER A 324 15.97 -7.10 -12.88
N ASN A 325 15.89 -8.39 -13.25
CA ASN A 325 14.68 -9.19 -13.13
C ASN A 325 14.36 -9.50 -11.66
N LEU A 326 15.36 -9.82 -10.85
CA LEU A 326 15.19 -9.98 -9.40
C LEU A 326 14.69 -8.67 -8.75
N GLY A 327 15.25 -7.52 -9.16
CA GLY A 327 14.72 -6.21 -8.78
C GLY A 327 13.25 -6.04 -9.18
N THR A 328 12.83 -6.54 -10.33
CA THR A 328 11.43 -6.49 -10.77
C THR A 328 10.51 -7.35 -9.88
N ALA A 329 10.99 -8.45 -9.31
CA ALA A 329 10.23 -9.22 -8.33
C ALA A 329 9.93 -8.40 -7.05
N PHE A 330 10.91 -7.63 -6.55
CA PHE A 330 10.68 -6.68 -5.46
C PHE A 330 9.70 -5.56 -5.83
N ALA A 331 9.75 -5.07 -7.08
CA ALA A 331 8.77 -4.09 -7.57
C ALA A 331 7.34 -4.65 -7.59
N LEU A 332 7.15 -5.92 -7.89
CA LEU A 332 5.84 -6.56 -7.84
C LEU A 332 5.33 -6.69 -6.40
N LEU A 333 6.18 -7.06 -5.44
CA LEU A 333 5.82 -7.05 -4.01
C LEU A 333 5.45 -5.64 -3.53
N LEU A 334 6.23 -4.63 -3.93
CA LEU A 334 5.93 -3.24 -3.65
C LEU A 334 4.58 -2.81 -4.23
N ALA A 335 4.27 -3.24 -5.46
CA ALA A 335 3.02 -2.92 -6.13
C ALA A 335 1.79 -3.51 -5.42
N ILE A 336 1.89 -4.72 -4.89
CA ILE A 336 0.81 -5.36 -4.11
C ILE A 336 0.53 -4.58 -2.83
N ASN A 337 1.58 -4.25 -2.06
CA ASN A 337 1.44 -3.46 -0.83
C ASN A 337 0.92 -2.04 -1.12
N GLY A 338 1.44 -1.42 -2.19
CA GLY A 338 0.94 -0.14 -2.66
C GLY A 338 -0.53 -0.16 -3.08
N ALA A 339 -1.00 -1.24 -3.69
CA ALA A 339 -2.40 -1.40 -4.04
C ALA A 339 -3.31 -1.48 -2.81
N GLY A 340 -2.93 -2.26 -1.78
CA GLY A 340 -3.67 -2.34 -0.52
C GLY A 340 -3.76 -0.98 0.18
N ALA A 341 -2.63 -0.28 0.29
CA ALA A 341 -2.58 1.07 0.84
C ALA A 341 -3.48 2.04 0.06
N MET A 342 -3.40 2.04 -1.28
CA MET A 342 -4.22 2.90 -2.14
C MET A 342 -5.71 2.63 -2.00
N MET A 343 -6.13 1.37 -1.89
CA MET A 343 -7.53 1.02 -1.69
C MET A 343 -8.06 1.61 -0.39
N LEU A 344 -7.33 1.47 0.72
CA LEU A 344 -7.73 2.04 2.00
C LEU A 344 -7.72 3.58 1.96
N PHE A 345 -6.70 4.21 1.40
CA PHE A 345 -6.66 5.66 1.24
C PHE A 345 -7.84 6.21 0.44
N LEU A 346 -8.15 5.59 -0.72
CA LEU A 346 -9.27 6.02 -1.54
C LEU A 346 -10.61 5.80 -0.84
N SER A 347 -10.76 4.70 -0.12
CA SER A 347 -11.96 4.43 0.67
C SER A 347 -12.17 5.46 1.76
N LEU A 348 -11.15 5.71 2.57
CA LEU A 348 -11.19 6.68 3.66
C LEU A 348 -11.48 8.09 3.12
N TYR A 349 -10.75 8.50 2.09
CA TYR A 349 -10.98 9.79 1.42
C TYR A 349 -12.42 9.91 0.89
N SER A 350 -12.92 8.87 0.24
CA SER A 350 -14.28 8.82 -0.28
C SER A 350 -15.33 8.85 0.84
N LEU A 351 -15.07 8.21 1.99
CA LEU A 351 -15.94 8.28 3.16
C LEU A 351 -15.92 9.67 3.81
N ILE A 352 -14.77 10.31 3.91
CA ILE A 352 -14.65 11.66 4.47
C ILE A 352 -15.39 12.68 3.59
N GLN A 353 -15.29 12.59 2.27
CA GLN A 353 -15.91 13.53 1.34
C GLN A 353 -17.42 13.36 1.13
N THR A 354 -18.06 12.33 1.65
CA THR A 354 -19.50 12.11 1.49
C THR A 354 -20.30 13.10 2.33
N VAL A 355 -20.09 14.39 2.14
CA VAL A 355 -20.91 15.45 2.72
C VAL A 355 -21.71 16.09 1.61
N VAL A 356 -22.98 16.18 1.85
CA VAL A 356 -23.94 16.95 1.06
C VAL A 356 -23.73 18.44 1.27
#